data_39dd542e4a6f8c6a4f18868ca89d48fd
#
_entry.id   39dd542e4a6f8c6a4f18868ca89d48fd
#
_cell.length_a   1.000
_cell.length_b   1.000
_cell.length_c   1.000
_cell.angle_alpha   90.00
_cell.angle_beta   90.00
_cell.angle_gamma   90.00
#
_symmetry.space_group_name_H-M   'P 1'
#
loop_
_entity.id
_entity.type
_entity.pdbx_description
1 polymer ?
#
loop_
_entity_poly.entity_id
_entity_poly.type
_entity_poly.pdbx_seq_one_letter_code
_entity_poly.pdbx_strand_id
1 'polypeptide(L)'
;MATGLLLLGVNSGTRLLGHLSLANKSYLATIRLGASSSTDDREGALGPLTDARGVSTNALEAALERLRGEIMQRPSSVSAIKIDGRRAYARVRDGQAVEIPARKVTVYCLDVVSVTITGAFIDIDVITKVSSGTYIRAIARDLGEHLGVGGHLTALRRNSLGPFTEELAHDLEHLSAVENPWIDVLPLAKVAEMLWPIFTLTQEQSVAVRMGQRIPWPESFTQPMISLIDNEGELAALCEERDALCAYIAVFPSGVTPPSSLRP
;
A
#
# COMPACT_ATOMS: atom_id res chain seq x y z
N MET A 1 -14.16 5.70 -3.47
CA MET A 1 -14.21 5.97 -2.02
C MET A 1 -12.83 6.31 -1.42
N ALA A 2 -11.78 5.53 -1.69
CA ALA A 2 -10.45 5.78 -1.11
C ALA A 2 -9.77 7.02 -1.70
N THR A 3 -9.07 7.78 -0.85
CA THR A 3 -8.27 8.97 -1.18
C THR A 3 -6.83 8.82 -0.67
N GLY A 4 -6.02 9.88 -0.76
CA GLY A 4 -4.68 9.96 -0.19
C GLY A 4 -3.60 9.44 -1.12
N LEU A 5 -2.50 8.99 -0.55
CA LEU A 5 -1.26 8.68 -1.25
C LEU A 5 -1.41 7.59 -2.31
N LEU A 6 -1.00 7.87 -3.54
CA LEU A 6 -0.86 6.91 -4.63
C LEU A 6 0.56 7.02 -5.21
N LEU A 7 1.29 5.91 -5.23
CA LEU A 7 2.58 5.84 -5.92
C LEU A 7 2.38 5.47 -7.39
N LEU A 8 2.95 6.28 -8.26
CA LEU A 8 2.99 6.04 -9.70
C LEU A 8 4.43 5.81 -10.12
N GLY A 9 4.71 4.70 -10.78
CA GLY A 9 6.01 4.45 -11.39
C GLY A 9 6.01 4.98 -12.82
N VAL A 10 7.04 5.75 -13.17
CA VAL A 10 7.21 6.30 -14.51
C VAL A 10 8.46 5.65 -15.14
N ASN A 11 8.37 5.27 -16.41
CA ASN A 11 9.47 4.66 -17.17
C ASN A 11 10.10 3.47 -16.42
N SER A 12 11.42 3.50 -16.21
CA SER A 12 12.16 2.47 -15.45
C SER A 12 11.73 2.35 -13.97
N GLY A 13 11.13 3.41 -13.38
CA GLY A 13 10.60 3.38 -12.02
C GLY A 13 9.47 2.36 -11.80
N THR A 14 8.78 1.95 -12.86
CA THR A 14 7.79 0.88 -12.80
C THR A 14 8.35 -0.44 -12.27
N ARG A 15 9.65 -0.68 -12.45
CA ARG A 15 10.35 -1.90 -11.98
C ARG A 15 10.40 -1.99 -10.45
N LEU A 16 10.35 -0.86 -9.74
CA LEU A 16 10.36 -0.81 -8.27
C LEU A 16 8.97 -1.06 -7.66
N LEU A 17 7.88 -0.86 -8.41
CA LEU A 17 6.51 -0.95 -7.87
C LEU A 17 6.18 -2.33 -7.28
N GLY A 18 6.74 -3.41 -7.83
CA GLY A 18 6.57 -4.76 -7.28
C GLY A 18 7.05 -4.88 -5.84
N HIS A 19 8.22 -4.34 -5.55
CA HIS A 19 8.83 -4.33 -4.22
C HIS A 19 8.06 -3.41 -3.26
N LEU A 20 7.63 -2.24 -3.73
CA LEU A 20 6.82 -1.28 -2.98
C LEU A 20 5.45 -1.83 -2.58
N SER A 21 4.88 -2.68 -3.42
CA SER A 21 3.56 -3.27 -3.15
C SER A 21 3.52 -4.09 -1.85
N LEU A 22 4.66 -4.64 -1.43
CA LEU A 22 4.82 -5.45 -0.21
C LEU A 22 4.98 -4.60 1.06
N ALA A 23 5.24 -3.31 0.94
CA ALA A 23 5.41 -2.41 2.07
C ALA A 23 4.14 -2.28 2.91
N ASN A 24 4.33 -1.98 4.20
CA ASN A 24 3.24 -1.66 5.11
C ASN A 24 2.54 -0.38 4.67
N LYS A 25 1.28 -0.25 5.04
CA LYS A 25 0.45 0.90 4.69
C LYS A 25 -0.23 1.45 5.93
N SER A 26 -0.35 2.78 6.03
CA SER A 26 -1.14 3.41 7.07
C SER A 26 -2.34 4.14 6.46
N TYR A 27 -3.42 4.15 7.21
CA TYR A 27 -4.68 4.75 6.79
C TYR A 27 -5.33 5.53 7.93
N LEU A 28 -6.02 6.58 7.54
CA LEU A 28 -7.12 7.18 8.29
C LEU A 28 -8.42 6.62 7.74
N ALA A 29 -9.31 6.16 8.59
CA ALA A 29 -10.57 5.57 8.15
C ALA A 29 -11.69 5.90 9.11
N THR A 30 -12.91 6.03 8.58
CA THR A 30 -14.14 6.12 9.38
C THR A 30 -14.94 4.84 9.21
N ILE A 31 -15.10 4.11 10.30
CA ILE A 31 -15.92 2.89 10.38
C ILE A 31 -17.29 3.30 10.92
N ARG A 32 -18.35 2.98 10.18
CA ARG A 32 -19.73 3.16 10.63
C ARG A 32 -20.30 1.82 11.09
N LEU A 33 -20.74 1.78 12.36
CA LEU A 33 -21.50 0.69 12.95
C LEU A 33 -23.00 0.97 12.87
N GLY A 34 -23.80 -0.08 12.73
CA GLY A 34 -25.26 -0.02 12.67
C GLY A 34 -25.86 -0.57 11.38
N ALA A 35 -25.04 -0.87 10.38
CA ALA A 35 -25.44 -1.60 9.18
C ALA A 35 -24.24 -2.22 8.48
N SER A 36 -24.39 -3.39 7.87
CA SER A 36 -23.45 -3.94 6.91
C SER A 36 -23.59 -3.27 5.54
N SER A 37 -22.64 -3.48 4.63
CA SER A 37 -22.76 -3.07 3.22
C SER A 37 -22.31 -4.19 2.31
N SER A 38 -22.93 -4.31 1.13
CA SER A 38 -22.61 -5.34 0.14
C SER A 38 -21.18 -5.25 -0.44
N THR A 39 -20.52 -4.10 -0.28
CA THR A 39 -19.12 -3.85 -0.69
C THR A 39 -18.18 -3.63 0.49
N ASP A 40 -18.67 -3.77 1.74
CA ASP A 40 -18.01 -3.44 2.99
C ASP A 40 -17.65 -1.92 3.09
N ASP A 41 -18.24 -1.07 2.24
CA ASP A 41 -18.06 0.39 2.21
C ASP A 41 -19.34 1.13 1.82
N ARG A 42 -19.32 2.47 1.83
CA ARG A 42 -20.49 3.33 1.55
C ARG A 42 -21.01 3.26 0.11
N GLU A 43 -20.30 2.62 -0.81
CA GLU A 43 -20.71 2.52 -2.22
C GLU A 43 -21.65 1.33 -2.46
N GLY A 44 -21.72 0.39 -1.50
CA GLY A 44 -22.61 -0.76 -1.58
C GLY A 44 -24.01 -0.50 -1.04
N ALA A 45 -24.91 -1.44 -1.33
CA ALA A 45 -26.23 -1.46 -0.73
C ALA A 45 -26.13 -1.79 0.77
N LEU A 46 -26.79 -0.99 1.60
CA LEU A 46 -26.81 -1.22 3.04
C LEU A 46 -27.73 -2.38 3.38
N GLY A 47 -27.32 -3.20 4.33
CA GLY A 47 -28.14 -4.20 4.98
C GLY A 47 -29.13 -3.61 5.98
N PRO A 48 -29.84 -4.46 6.74
CA PRO A 48 -30.77 -4.02 7.76
C PRO A 48 -30.07 -3.09 8.78
N LEU A 49 -30.76 -2.02 9.17
CA LEU A 49 -30.32 -1.12 10.21
C LEU A 49 -30.47 -1.78 11.58
N THR A 50 -29.42 -1.76 12.37
CA THR A 50 -29.38 -2.16 13.78
C THR A 50 -28.95 -0.95 14.63
N ASP A 51 -29.65 -0.69 15.71
CA ASP A 51 -29.27 0.43 16.59
C ASP A 51 -27.95 0.14 17.29
N ALA A 52 -26.89 0.86 16.91
CA ALA A 52 -25.54 0.70 17.44
C ALA A 52 -25.28 1.47 18.75
N ARG A 53 -26.21 2.35 19.20
CA ARG A 53 -26.03 3.20 20.39
C ARG A 53 -25.81 2.40 21.69
N GLY A 54 -26.25 1.14 21.71
CA GLY A 54 -26.03 0.24 22.83
C GLY A 54 -24.61 -0.35 22.93
N VAL A 55 -23.74 -0.11 21.95
CA VAL A 55 -22.36 -0.60 21.97
C VAL A 55 -21.58 0.17 23.03
N SER A 56 -21.14 -0.51 24.08
CA SER A 56 -20.34 0.10 25.14
C SER A 56 -18.88 0.26 24.69
N THR A 57 -18.17 1.22 25.30
CA THR A 57 -16.73 1.42 25.05
C THR A 57 -15.91 0.17 25.31
N ASN A 58 -16.24 -0.58 26.36
CA ASN A 58 -15.55 -1.84 26.68
C ASN A 58 -15.78 -2.93 25.61
N ALA A 59 -17.01 -3.04 25.10
CA ALA A 59 -17.33 -3.98 24.03
C ALA A 59 -16.61 -3.60 22.73
N LEU A 60 -16.56 -2.31 22.39
CA LEU A 60 -15.83 -1.79 21.25
C LEU A 60 -14.34 -2.11 21.35
N GLU A 61 -13.70 -1.80 22.48
CA GLU A 61 -12.27 -2.07 22.66
C GLU A 61 -11.96 -3.57 22.62
N ALA A 62 -12.77 -4.42 23.25
CA ALA A 62 -12.62 -5.87 23.20
C ALA A 62 -12.76 -6.42 21.75
N ALA A 63 -13.60 -5.81 20.92
CA ALA A 63 -13.77 -6.19 19.52
C ALA A 63 -12.57 -5.71 18.65
N LEU A 64 -12.07 -4.49 18.91
CA LEU A 64 -10.87 -3.96 18.23
C LEU A 64 -9.62 -4.78 18.56
N GLU A 65 -9.47 -5.23 19.82
CA GLU A 65 -8.33 -6.05 20.22
C GLU A 65 -8.22 -7.35 19.42
N ARG A 66 -9.36 -7.97 19.06
CA ARG A 66 -9.40 -9.18 18.22
C ARG A 66 -8.95 -8.92 16.79
N LEU A 67 -8.94 -7.67 16.35
CA LEU A 67 -8.55 -7.25 14.99
C LEU A 67 -7.11 -6.73 14.94
N ARG A 68 -6.39 -6.67 16.08
CA ARG A 68 -4.98 -6.29 16.18
C ARG A 68 -4.06 -7.52 16.08
N GLY A 69 -2.82 -7.29 15.67
CA GLY A 69 -1.82 -8.35 15.52
C GLY A 69 -2.02 -9.20 14.26
N GLU A 70 -1.65 -10.47 14.33
CA GLU A 70 -1.81 -11.43 13.23
C GLU A 70 -3.23 -12.00 13.22
N ILE A 71 -3.96 -11.76 12.14
CA ILE A 71 -5.33 -12.22 11.98
C ILE A 71 -5.54 -12.97 10.66
N MET A 72 -6.54 -13.86 10.65
CA MET A 72 -7.05 -14.47 9.43
C MET A 72 -8.19 -13.62 8.89
N GLN A 73 -7.94 -12.87 7.82
CA GLN A 73 -8.91 -11.96 7.23
C GLN A 73 -9.47 -12.52 5.92
N ARG A 74 -10.80 -12.56 5.80
CA ARG A 74 -11.50 -12.78 4.53
C ARG A 74 -11.60 -11.44 3.79
N PRO A 75 -10.93 -11.29 2.63
CA PRO A 75 -11.01 -10.08 1.83
C PRO A 75 -12.44 -9.70 1.44
N SER A 76 -12.69 -8.41 1.19
CA SER A 76 -13.97 -7.96 0.63
C SER A 76 -14.24 -8.62 -0.71
N SER A 77 -15.49 -9.02 -0.96
CA SER A 77 -15.93 -9.67 -2.21
C SER A 77 -15.63 -8.82 -3.44
N VAL A 78 -15.75 -7.50 -3.31
CA VAL A 78 -15.37 -6.53 -4.35
C VAL A 78 -13.88 -6.19 -4.21
N SER A 79 -13.01 -7.02 -4.76
CA SER A 79 -11.55 -6.85 -4.69
C SER A 79 -10.87 -7.16 -6.02
N ALA A 80 -9.61 -6.74 -6.17
CA ALA A 80 -8.78 -7.01 -7.34
C ALA A 80 -8.14 -8.41 -7.30
N ILE A 81 -8.43 -9.23 -6.29
CA ILE A 81 -7.92 -10.60 -6.19
C ILE A 81 -8.38 -11.40 -7.40
N LYS A 82 -7.46 -12.15 -7.99
CA LYS A 82 -7.80 -13.09 -9.08
C LYS A 82 -8.21 -14.43 -8.48
N ILE A 83 -9.36 -14.93 -8.93
CA ILE A 83 -9.88 -16.26 -8.65
C ILE A 83 -10.08 -16.94 -10.00
N ASP A 84 -9.39 -18.06 -10.24
CA ASP A 84 -9.36 -18.77 -11.54
C ASP A 84 -9.11 -17.82 -12.72
N GLY A 85 -8.12 -16.94 -12.59
CA GLY A 85 -7.69 -16.01 -13.62
C GLY A 85 -8.54 -14.73 -13.79
N ARG A 86 -9.77 -14.67 -13.21
CA ARG A 86 -10.65 -13.49 -13.25
C ARG A 86 -10.63 -12.73 -11.92
N ARG A 87 -10.70 -11.40 -11.97
CA ARG A 87 -10.74 -10.56 -10.76
C ARG A 87 -12.09 -10.72 -10.05
N ALA A 88 -12.06 -10.77 -8.69
CA ALA A 88 -13.25 -10.97 -7.87
C ALA A 88 -14.35 -9.92 -8.15
N TYR A 89 -13.97 -8.63 -8.28
CA TYR A 89 -14.95 -7.57 -8.58
C TYR A 89 -15.69 -7.78 -9.91
N ALA A 90 -15.04 -8.41 -10.91
CA ALA A 90 -15.68 -8.68 -12.20
C ALA A 90 -16.72 -9.79 -12.07
N ARG A 91 -16.44 -10.81 -11.26
CA ARG A 91 -17.41 -11.90 -10.98
C ARG A 91 -18.60 -11.39 -10.19
N VAL A 92 -18.38 -10.54 -9.17
CA VAL A 92 -19.48 -9.94 -8.39
C VAL A 92 -20.39 -9.09 -9.28
N ARG A 93 -19.82 -8.30 -10.19
CA ARG A 93 -20.58 -7.51 -11.16
C ARG A 93 -21.42 -8.39 -12.12
N ASP A 94 -20.93 -9.57 -12.45
CA ASP A 94 -21.64 -10.57 -13.25
C ASP A 94 -22.69 -11.37 -12.41
N GLY A 95 -22.97 -10.97 -11.16
CA GLY A 95 -23.95 -11.58 -10.27
C GLY A 95 -23.51 -12.92 -9.64
N GLN A 96 -22.21 -13.26 -9.73
CA GLN A 96 -21.68 -14.49 -9.14
C GLN A 96 -21.36 -14.29 -7.67
N ALA A 97 -21.77 -15.20 -6.81
CA ALA A 97 -21.30 -15.27 -5.44
C ALA A 97 -19.80 -15.62 -5.46
N VAL A 98 -18.98 -14.80 -4.80
CA VAL A 98 -17.54 -14.99 -4.76
C VAL A 98 -17.12 -15.22 -3.31
N GLU A 99 -16.68 -16.41 -3.01
CA GLU A 99 -16.08 -16.73 -1.73
C GLU A 99 -14.56 -16.67 -1.87
N ILE A 100 -13.92 -15.73 -1.12
CA ILE A 100 -12.48 -15.53 -1.12
C ILE A 100 -11.93 -16.18 0.15
N PRO A 101 -10.99 -17.12 0.06
CA PRO A 101 -10.39 -17.72 1.23
C PRO A 101 -9.77 -16.68 2.16
N ALA A 102 -9.89 -16.90 3.46
CA ALA A 102 -9.21 -16.09 4.46
C ALA A 102 -7.70 -16.24 4.30
N ARG A 103 -6.99 -15.16 4.55
CA ARG A 103 -5.52 -15.13 4.48
C ARG A 103 -4.95 -14.42 5.69
N LYS A 104 -3.74 -14.80 6.06
CA LYS A 104 -2.99 -14.18 7.15
C LYS A 104 -2.59 -12.76 6.76
N VAL A 105 -2.90 -11.81 7.63
CA VAL A 105 -2.49 -10.40 7.54
C VAL A 105 -2.10 -9.91 8.94
N THR A 106 -1.38 -8.80 9.01
CA THR A 106 -0.98 -8.21 10.29
C THR A 106 -1.52 -6.79 10.39
N VAL A 107 -2.23 -6.50 11.47
CA VAL A 107 -2.67 -5.17 11.87
C VAL A 107 -1.75 -4.71 12.99
N TYR A 108 -0.75 -3.89 12.63
CA TYR A 108 0.27 -3.43 13.59
C TYR A 108 -0.26 -2.43 14.59
N CYS A 109 -1.27 -1.64 14.17
CA CYS A 109 -1.92 -0.61 14.96
C CYS A 109 -3.35 -0.44 14.44
N LEU A 110 -4.30 -0.27 15.35
CA LEU A 110 -5.70 0.07 15.09
C LEU A 110 -6.19 0.88 16.28
N ASP A 111 -6.04 2.21 16.19
CA ASP A 111 -6.27 3.13 17.30
C ASP A 111 -7.47 4.02 16.99
N VAL A 112 -8.35 4.17 17.98
CA VAL A 112 -9.51 5.05 17.89
C VAL A 112 -9.07 6.50 18.09
N VAL A 113 -9.42 7.37 17.16
CA VAL A 113 -9.20 8.83 17.23
C VAL A 113 -10.41 9.53 17.80
N SER A 114 -11.60 9.17 17.32
CA SER A 114 -12.86 9.75 17.78
C SER A 114 -14.00 8.75 17.63
N VAL A 115 -15.06 8.97 18.44
CA VAL A 115 -16.32 8.22 18.35
C VAL A 115 -17.46 9.25 18.34
N THR A 116 -18.30 9.20 17.31
CA THR A 116 -19.44 10.10 17.13
C THR A 116 -20.72 9.31 16.94
N ILE A 117 -21.78 9.67 17.66
CA ILE A 117 -23.10 9.06 17.50
C ILE A 117 -23.93 9.90 16.53
N THR A 118 -24.44 9.29 15.47
CA THR A 118 -25.25 9.94 14.44
C THR A 118 -26.53 9.14 14.21
N GLY A 119 -27.63 9.56 14.84
CA GLY A 119 -28.89 8.79 14.83
C GLY A 119 -28.74 7.44 15.51
N ALA A 120 -28.97 6.34 14.79
CA ALA A 120 -28.77 4.98 15.26
C ALA A 120 -27.37 4.41 14.96
N PHE A 121 -26.51 5.19 14.29
CA PHE A 121 -25.15 4.80 13.93
C PHE A 121 -24.12 5.29 14.94
N ILE A 122 -22.99 4.59 14.97
CA ILE A 122 -21.75 5.07 15.59
C ILE A 122 -20.70 5.18 14.48
N ASP A 123 -20.12 6.36 14.33
CA ASP A 123 -18.96 6.60 13.48
C ASP A 123 -17.69 6.60 14.32
N ILE A 124 -16.72 5.79 13.94
CA ILE A 124 -15.44 5.61 14.63
C ILE A 124 -14.34 6.00 13.68
N ASP A 125 -13.65 7.10 13.96
CA ASP A 125 -12.44 7.46 13.24
C ASP A 125 -11.26 6.68 13.82
N VAL A 126 -10.52 6.02 12.96
CA VAL A 126 -9.37 5.20 13.35
C VAL A 126 -8.14 5.54 12.52
N ILE A 127 -6.97 5.41 13.18
CA ILE A 127 -5.66 5.32 12.52
C ILE A 127 -5.25 3.86 12.53
N THR A 128 -4.81 3.34 11.39
CA THR A 128 -4.36 1.95 11.31
C THR A 128 -3.11 1.81 10.46
N LYS A 129 -2.19 0.93 10.91
CA LYS A 129 -1.01 0.49 10.15
C LYS A 129 -1.10 -1.01 9.95
N VAL A 130 -0.99 -1.44 8.69
CA VAL A 130 -1.27 -2.83 8.30
C VAL A 130 -0.23 -3.37 7.32
N SER A 131 -0.09 -4.68 7.29
CA SER A 131 0.71 -5.38 6.29
C SER A 131 0.09 -5.26 4.89
N SER A 132 0.90 -5.52 3.88
CA SER A 132 0.42 -5.66 2.51
C SER A 132 -0.71 -6.68 2.43
N GLY A 133 -1.70 -6.36 1.62
CA GLY A 133 -2.83 -7.25 1.37
C GLY A 133 -3.97 -7.14 2.39
N THR A 134 -3.84 -6.38 3.47
CA THR A 134 -4.94 -6.13 4.40
C THR A 134 -6.01 -5.25 3.77
N TYR A 135 -7.26 -5.60 3.98
CA TYR A 135 -8.44 -4.83 3.54
C TYR A 135 -9.05 -4.09 4.72
N ILE A 136 -8.95 -2.76 4.72
CA ILE A 136 -9.54 -1.94 5.78
C ILE A 136 -11.07 -2.05 5.79
N ARG A 137 -11.69 -2.26 4.60
CA ARG A 137 -13.11 -2.55 4.48
C ARG A 137 -13.53 -3.81 5.25
N ALA A 138 -12.70 -4.86 5.15
CA ALA A 138 -12.97 -6.09 5.89
C ALA A 138 -12.78 -5.91 7.41
N ILE A 139 -11.86 -5.04 7.86
CA ILE A 139 -11.75 -4.66 9.28
C ILE A 139 -13.07 -4.04 9.77
N ALA A 140 -13.66 -3.13 8.99
CA ALA A 140 -14.92 -2.48 9.36
C ALA A 140 -16.09 -3.48 9.41
N ARG A 141 -16.19 -4.39 8.44
CA ARG A 141 -17.15 -5.49 8.43
C ARG A 141 -16.99 -6.38 9.67
N ASP A 142 -15.78 -6.89 9.88
CA ASP A 142 -15.47 -7.84 10.95
C ASP A 142 -15.72 -7.21 12.34
N LEU A 143 -15.41 -5.91 12.52
CA LEU A 143 -15.74 -5.17 13.73
C LEU A 143 -17.25 -5.14 13.98
N GLY A 144 -18.03 -4.80 12.96
CA GLY A 144 -19.48 -4.79 13.03
C GLY A 144 -20.09 -6.18 13.29
N GLU A 145 -19.51 -7.24 12.72
CA GLU A 145 -19.89 -8.62 12.98
C GLU A 145 -19.59 -9.03 14.43
N HIS A 146 -18.42 -8.71 14.98
CA HIS A 146 -18.05 -8.99 16.37
C HIS A 146 -18.96 -8.31 17.37
N LEU A 147 -19.48 -7.12 17.03
CA LEU A 147 -20.40 -6.35 17.87
C LEU A 147 -21.89 -6.69 17.63
N GLY A 148 -22.20 -7.49 16.60
CA GLY A 148 -23.55 -7.91 16.26
C GLY A 148 -24.45 -6.80 15.68
N VAL A 149 -23.87 -5.68 15.24
CA VAL A 149 -24.61 -4.51 14.74
C VAL A 149 -24.37 -4.22 13.26
N GLY A 150 -23.44 -4.97 12.62
CA GLY A 150 -22.99 -4.68 11.26
C GLY A 150 -22.07 -3.44 11.20
N GLY A 151 -21.19 -3.42 10.20
CA GLY A 151 -20.22 -2.34 10.02
C GLY A 151 -19.74 -2.24 8.59
N HIS A 152 -19.39 -1.03 8.19
CA HIS A 152 -18.79 -0.72 6.88
C HIS A 152 -17.94 0.55 6.93
N LEU A 153 -17.10 0.78 5.93
CA LEU A 153 -16.34 2.02 5.81
C LEU A 153 -17.17 3.14 5.17
N THR A 154 -17.09 4.34 5.75
CA THR A 154 -17.65 5.57 5.15
C THR A 154 -16.57 6.49 4.61
N ALA A 155 -15.34 6.43 5.14
CA ALA A 155 -14.18 7.15 4.62
C ALA A 155 -12.92 6.29 4.73
N LEU A 156 -12.00 6.48 3.78
CA LEU A 156 -10.68 5.84 3.76
C LEU A 156 -9.68 6.75 3.08
N ARG A 157 -8.58 7.05 3.79
CA ARG A 157 -7.46 7.82 3.26
C ARG A 157 -6.15 7.11 3.57
N ARG A 158 -5.36 6.78 2.54
CA ARG A 158 -4.02 6.23 2.73
C ARG A 158 -3.03 7.36 2.93
N ASN A 159 -2.44 7.46 4.12
CA ASN A 159 -1.47 8.49 4.46
C ASN A 159 -0.01 8.04 4.34
N SER A 160 0.26 6.70 4.33
CA SER A 160 1.61 6.23 4.01
C SER A 160 1.64 4.88 3.29
N LEU A 161 2.73 4.64 2.56
CA LEU A 161 3.10 3.36 1.96
C LEU A 161 4.61 3.17 2.14
N GLY A 162 5.01 2.25 3.03
CA GLY A 162 6.40 2.12 3.45
C GLY A 162 6.93 3.45 3.99
N PRO A 163 8.07 3.95 3.47
CA PRO A 163 8.64 5.24 3.87
C PRO A 163 7.97 6.45 3.19
N PHE A 164 7.10 6.24 2.21
CA PHE A 164 6.44 7.34 1.50
C PHE A 164 5.23 7.81 2.27
N THR A 165 5.18 9.12 2.54
CA THR A 165 4.08 9.81 3.23
C THR A 165 3.41 10.82 2.30
N GLU A 166 2.26 11.35 2.72
CA GLU A 166 1.55 12.39 1.97
C GLU A 166 2.37 13.67 1.78
N GLU A 167 3.34 13.93 2.67
CA GLU A 167 4.24 15.09 2.57
C GLU A 167 5.12 15.09 1.32
N LEU A 168 5.35 13.90 0.75
CA LEU A 168 6.09 13.71 -0.50
C LEU A 168 5.19 13.73 -1.74
N ALA A 169 3.87 13.85 -1.55
CA ALA A 169 2.91 13.78 -2.63
C ALA A 169 2.50 15.17 -3.12
N HIS A 170 2.23 15.25 -4.40
CA HIS A 170 1.60 16.41 -5.02
C HIS A 170 0.15 16.07 -5.36
N ASP A 171 -0.76 17.02 -5.23
CA ASP A 171 -2.13 16.83 -5.67
C ASP A 171 -2.25 16.95 -7.20
N LEU A 172 -3.38 16.47 -7.72
CA LEU A 172 -3.61 16.48 -9.16
C LEU A 172 -3.77 17.91 -9.73
N GLU A 173 -4.21 18.86 -8.92
CA GLU A 173 -4.35 20.26 -9.32
C GLU A 173 -2.98 20.88 -9.52
N HIS A 174 -2.05 20.69 -8.56
CA HIS A 174 -0.65 21.09 -8.70
C HIS A 174 -0.02 20.48 -9.95
N LEU A 175 -0.09 19.15 -10.13
CA LEU A 175 0.51 18.45 -11.26
C LEU A 175 -0.07 18.89 -12.62
N SER A 176 -1.33 19.37 -12.63
CA SER A 176 -1.97 19.88 -13.84
C SER A 176 -1.56 21.33 -14.16
N ALA A 177 -1.12 22.08 -13.15
CA ALA A 177 -0.77 23.50 -13.28
C ALA A 177 0.72 23.73 -13.60
N VAL A 178 1.61 22.77 -13.25
CA VAL A 178 3.05 22.92 -13.49
C VAL A 178 3.38 22.70 -14.97
N GLU A 179 4.22 23.55 -15.53
CA GLU A 179 4.66 23.47 -16.93
C GLU A 179 5.50 22.19 -17.17
N ASN A 180 6.33 21.81 -16.19
CA ASN A 180 7.18 20.64 -16.26
C ASN A 180 6.99 19.73 -15.05
N PRO A 181 6.06 18.74 -15.08
CA PRO A 181 5.79 17.85 -13.95
C PRO A 181 6.94 16.89 -13.63
N TRP A 182 7.97 16.80 -14.46
CA TRP A 182 9.16 15.98 -14.18
C TRP A 182 9.99 16.49 -12.99
N ILE A 183 9.84 17.75 -12.64
CA ILE A 183 10.52 18.36 -11.50
C ILE A 183 10.05 17.75 -10.16
N ASP A 184 8.82 17.26 -10.14
CA ASP A 184 8.16 16.65 -8.98
C ASP A 184 8.36 15.13 -8.91
N VAL A 185 9.01 14.54 -9.91
CA VAL A 185 9.29 13.10 -9.92
C VAL A 185 10.50 12.81 -9.03
N LEU A 186 10.31 11.96 -8.02
CA LEU A 186 11.42 11.51 -7.18
C LEU A 186 12.46 10.73 -8.00
N PRO A 187 13.75 11.11 -7.96
CA PRO A 187 14.81 10.35 -8.60
C PRO A 187 14.87 8.92 -8.09
N LEU A 188 15.15 7.95 -8.97
CA LEU A 188 15.20 6.54 -8.59
C LEU A 188 16.24 6.25 -7.51
N ALA A 189 17.38 6.95 -7.53
CA ALA A 189 18.39 6.85 -6.48
C ALA A 189 17.81 7.24 -5.12
N LYS A 190 17.02 8.32 -5.06
CA LYS A 190 16.37 8.77 -3.83
C LYS A 190 15.33 7.77 -3.34
N VAL A 191 14.53 7.20 -4.25
CA VAL A 191 13.59 6.11 -3.92
C VAL A 191 14.33 4.90 -3.38
N ALA A 192 15.47 4.55 -3.98
CA ALA A 192 16.29 3.41 -3.55
C ALA A 192 16.89 3.63 -2.15
N GLU A 193 17.40 4.84 -1.84
CA GLU A 193 17.90 5.22 -0.52
C GLU A 193 16.85 5.07 0.59
N MET A 194 15.59 5.36 0.28
CA MET A 194 14.49 5.22 1.25
C MET A 194 14.13 3.76 1.55
N LEU A 195 14.51 2.82 0.67
CA LEU A 195 14.04 1.44 0.71
C LEU A 195 15.11 0.43 1.10
N TRP A 196 16.36 0.64 0.63
CA TRP A 196 17.43 -0.33 0.75
C TRP A 196 18.77 0.34 1.09
N PRO A 197 19.69 -0.40 1.73
CA PRO A 197 21.06 0.05 1.89
C PRO A 197 21.72 0.34 0.54
N ILE A 198 22.55 1.35 0.49
CA ILE A 198 23.23 1.85 -0.70
C ILE A 198 24.68 1.36 -0.74
N PHE A 199 25.11 0.83 -1.88
CA PHE A 199 26.50 0.63 -2.22
C PHE A 199 26.86 1.51 -3.43
N THR A 200 27.84 2.39 -3.24
CA THR A 200 28.33 3.28 -4.31
C THR A 200 29.39 2.55 -5.13
N LEU A 201 29.16 2.47 -6.43
CA LEU A 201 30.02 1.80 -7.39
C LEU A 201 31.22 2.68 -7.77
N THR A 202 32.38 2.05 -8.02
CA THR A 202 33.45 2.69 -8.77
C THR A 202 33.08 2.85 -10.25
N GLN A 203 33.84 3.64 -11.00
CA GLN A 203 33.62 3.81 -12.44
C GLN A 203 33.66 2.45 -13.18
N GLU A 204 34.65 1.61 -12.86
CA GLU A 204 34.80 0.28 -13.46
C GLU A 204 33.61 -0.65 -13.14
N GLN A 205 33.19 -0.65 -11.86
CA GLN A 205 32.04 -1.41 -11.44
C GLN A 205 30.74 -0.91 -12.10
N SER A 206 30.57 0.40 -12.27
CA SER A 206 29.42 0.99 -12.96
C SER A 206 29.31 0.49 -14.38
N VAL A 207 30.41 0.43 -15.12
CA VAL A 207 30.46 -0.11 -16.47
C VAL A 207 30.12 -1.61 -16.47
N ALA A 208 30.71 -2.38 -15.57
CA ALA A 208 30.45 -3.83 -15.46
C ALA A 208 28.96 -4.12 -15.18
N VAL A 209 28.36 -3.42 -14.19
CA VAL A 209 26.95 -3.56 -13.83
C VAL A 209 26.02 -3.24 -15.01
N ARG A 210 26.29 -2.16 -15.73
CA ARG A 210 25.50 -1.76 -16.90
C ARG A 210 25.59 -2.76 -18.06
N MET A 211 26.71 -3.49 -18.18
CA MET A 211 26.90 -4.58 -19.13
C MET A 211 26.31 -5.92 -18.64
N GLY A 212 25.70 -5.94 -17.45
CA GLY A 212 25.13 -7.14 -16.83
C GLY A 212 26.16 -8.09 -16.23
N GLN A 213 27.43 -7.65 -16.09
CA GLN A 213 28.47 -8.43 -15.44
C GLN A 213 28.29 -8.38 -13.93
N ARG A 214 28.31 -9.54 -13.29
CA ARG A 214 28.18 -9.61 -11.82
C ARG A 214 29.47 -9.12 -11.15
N ILE A 215 29.30 -8.29 -10.13
CA ILE A 215 30.39 -7.85 -9.26
C ILE A 215 30.32 -8.61 -7.92
N PRO A 216 31.45 -8.72 -7.17
CA PRO A 216 31.44 -9.30 -5.83
C PRO A 216 30.43 -8.61 -4.92
N TRP A 217 29.76 -9.42 -4.08
CA TRP A 217 28.90 -8.85 -3.02
C TRP A 217 29.77 -8.11 -1.99
N PRO A 218 29.40 -6.88 -1.61
CA PRO A 218 30.18 -6.12 -0.63
C PRO A 218 30.02 -6.74 0.77
N GLU A 219 31.13 -7.20 1.38
CA GLU A 219 31.14 -7.91 2.68
C GLU A 219 30.55 -7.11 3.84
N SER A 220 30.47 -5.78 3.71
CA SER A 220 29.88 -4.90 4.73
C SER A 220 28.38 -4.98 4.84
N PHE A 221 27.67 -5.65 3.92
CA PHE A 221 26.21 -5.73 3.90
C PHE A 221 25.74 -7.11 4.34
N THR A 222 24.85 -7.11 5.35
CA THR A 222 24.17 -8.30 5.87
C THR A 222 22.70 -8.38 5.45
N GLN A 223 22.19 -7.31 4.85
CA GLN A 223 20.81 -7.25 4.35
C GLN A 223 20.68 -8.08 3.06
N PRO A 224 19.52 -8.70 2.83
CA PRO A 224 19.34 -9.59 1.68
C PRO A 224 19.31 -8.86 0.34
N MET A 225 19.14 -7.53 0.34
CA MET A 225 19.00 -6.71 -0.85
C MET A 225 19.67 -5.35 -0.65
N ILE A 226 20.39 -4.88 -1.67
CA ILE A 226 21.03 -3.56 -1.71
C ILE A 226 20.78 -2.86 -3.04
N SER A 227 20.89 -1.54 -3.03
CA SER A 227 20.86 -0.69 -4.20
C SER A 227 22.26 -0.30 -4.60
N LEU A 228 22.58 -0.42 -5.86
CA LEU A 228 23.85 0.00 -6.45
C LEU A 228 23.67 1.36 -7.10
N ILE A 229 24.38 2.36 -6.56
CA ILE A 229 24.39 3.73 -7.09
C ILE A 229 25.72 3.93 -7.82
N ASP A 230 25.65 4.45 -9.03
CA ASP A 230 26.85 4.70 -9.82
C ASP A 230 27.59 5.98 -9.36
N ASN A 231 28.71 6.25 -9.97
CA ASN A 231 29.54 7.43 -9.66
C ASN A 231 28.92 8.77 -10.08
N GLU A 232 27.80 8.75 -10.83
CA GLU A 232 27.01 9.93 -11.21
C GLU A 232 25.83 10.16 -10.25
N GLY A 233 25.66 9.26 -9.26
CA GLY A 233 24.57 9.32 -8.29
C GLY A 233 23.25 8.71 -8.79
N GLU A 234 23.27 7.97 -9.89
CA GLU A 234 22.09 7.33 -10.47
C GLU A 234 21.94 5.88 -9.99
N LEU A 235 20.70 5.40 -9.88
CA LEU A 235 20.43 4.00 -9.56
C LEU A 235 20.85 3.10 -10.75
N ALA A 236 21.94 2.32 -10.56
CA ALA A 236 22.43 1.40 -11.57
C ALA A 236 21.73 0.04 -11.51
N ALA A 237 21.55 -0.52 -10.31
CA ALA A 237 20.87 -1.81 -10.13
C ALA A 237 20.28 -1.97 -8.72
N LEU A 238 19.32 -2.88 -8.63
CA LEU A 238 18.86 -3.50 -7.38
C LEU A 238 19.34 -4.96 -7.43
N CYS A 239 19.99 -5.43 -6.38
CA CYS A 239 20.54 -6.79 -6.34
C CYS A 239 20.36 -7.46 -4.98
N GLU A 240 20.38 -8.79 -5.01
CA GLU A 240 20.47 -9.67 -3.86
C GLU A 240 21.83 -10.42 -3.86
N GLU A 241 22.24 -10.91 -2.69
CA GLU A 241 23.41 -11.77 -2.59
C GLU A 241 23.10 -13.16 -3.14
N ARG A 242 23.96 -13.67 -4.04
CA ARG A 242 23.96 -15.06 -4.49
C ARG A 242 25.36 -15.53 -4.86
N ASP A 243 25.85 -16.53 -4.14
CA ASP A 243 27.16 -17.12 -4.36
C ASP A 243 28.30 -16.08 -4.24
N ALA A 244 28.23 -15.21 -3.22
CA ALA A 244 29.15 -14.09 -2.97
C ALA A 244 29.22 -13.06 -4.11
N LEU A 245 28.22 -13.04 -5.00
CA LEU A 245 28.08 -12.08 -6.10
C LEU A 245 26.76 -11.33 -6.03
N CYS A 246 26.73 -10.14 -6.62
CA CYS A 246 25.50 -9.38 -6.85
C CYS A 246 24.67 -10.05 -7.94
N ALA A 247 23.54 -10.66 -7.57
CA ALA A 247 22.54 -11.16 -8.49
C ALA A 247 21.51 -10.04 -8.76
N TYR A 248 21.49 -9.50 -9.97
CA TYR A 248 20.63 -8.36 -10.29
C TYR A 248 19.17 -8.75 -10.39
N ILE A 249 18.34 -8.08 -9.60
CA ILE A 249 16.88 -8.14 -9.67
C ILE A 249 16.40 -7.20 -10.77
N ALA A 250 17.01 -6.02 -10.86
CA ALA A 250 16.73 -5.03 -11.91
C ALA A 250 18.00 -4.21 -12.18
N VAL A 251 18.29 -3.98 -13.47
CA VAL A 251 19.33 -3.05 -13.92
C VAL A 251 18.65 -1.85 -14.57
N PHE A 252 19.08 -0.64 -14.22
CA PHE A 252 18.48 0.61 -14.69
C PHE A 252 19.40 1.27 -15.72
N PRO A 253 18.85 1.74 -16.85
CA PRO A 253 19.66 2.46 -17.84
C PRO A 253 20.06 3.84 -17.26
N SER A 254 21.26 4.33 -17.68
CA SER A 254 21.67 5.71 -17.37
C SER A 254 20.78 6.72 -18.08
N GLY A 255 20.59 7.86 -17.44
CA GLY A 255 19.92 9.02 -18.02
C GLY A 255 18.47 8.73 -18.37
N VAL A 256 17.60 8.58 -17.38
CA VAL A 256 16.15 8.68 -17.59
C VAL A 256 15.83 10.14 -17.90
N THR A 257 16.12 10.54 -19.13
CA THR A 257 15.72 11.84 -19.64
C THR A 257 14.21 11.82 -19.86
N PRO A 258 13.49 12.90 -19.51
CA PRO A 258 12.08 13.06 -19.91
C PRO A 258 11.92 12.83 -21.41
N PRO A 259 10.77 12.33 -21.88
CA PRO A 259 10.49 12.21 -23.31
C PRO A 259 10.83 13.52 -24.03
N SER A 260 11.48 13.43 -25.17
CA SER A 260 11.90 14.61 -25.95
C SER A 260 10.75 15.56 -26.31
N SER A 261 9.51 15.06 -26.30
CA SER A 261 8.28 15.83 -26.50
C SER A 261 7.91 16.76 -25.33
N LEU A 262 8.58 16.65 -24.17
CA LEU A 262 8.37 17.48 -22.98
C LEU A 262 9.62 18.32 -22.62
N ARG A 263 10.58 18.44 -23.55
CA ARG A 263 11.66 19.43 -23.41
C ARG A 263 11.12 20.79 -23.87
N PRO A 264 11.36 21.86 -23.11
CA PRO A 264 10.97 23.21 -23.51
C PRO A 264 11.59 23.63 -24.85
#